data_f4bc72ff8b47eb2e969a0db7e4ceef78
#
_entry.id   f4bc72ff8b47eb2e969a0db7e4ceef78
#
_cell.length_a   1.000
_cell.length_b   1.000
_cell.length_c   1.000
_cell.angle_alpha   90.00
_cell.angle_beta   90.00
_cell.angle_gamma   90.00
#
_symmetry.space_group_name_H-M   'P 1'
#
loop_
_entity.id
_entity.type
_entity.pdbx_description
1 polymer ?
#
loop_
_entity_poly.entity_id
_entity_poly.type
_entity_poly.pdbx_seq_one_letter_code
_entity_poly.pdbx_strand_id
1 'polypeptide(L)'
;MPLKVLTIICLIFSLIGCSQLGPDFMETGRNEYNKVLANTNDEETLLNLVRRRYADSIAVLEVNSVSTSLEWKKNIGIVAKIFDGGSDVNNVGITGNGSYSEKPTITYLPLRGSDYVKNVLSPIKIDTILLLARSGWAIDRILRLTVNKINGINNASEASGPTPSIAPKYIEFKVIADRINALQALDAFSFGYRVDGDTNSLGLLLKSQHRDSKEVASFLKSINVKTKNSIIPIINKSNGQITTDSIEFNVRSLAGIQFFLSHGVIIPEEDLMKGRVQITKTSMGELFDWNNVLSGLFVVHSSKDRPTDAVVAVQYRGYWFYIRDNDMDSKYTLMLLNQISALQSGNVEKTGPVLTLPVSQ
;
A
#
# COMPACT_ATOMS: atom_id res chain seq x y z
N MET A 1 2.34 51.68 42.21
CA MET A 1 3.33 51.23 41.22
C MET A 1 3.29 52.25 40.07
N PRO A 2 4.39 52.91 39.70
CA PRO A 2 4.32 54.00 38.73
C PRO A 2 3.89 53.49 37.34
N LEU A 3 2.96 54.17 36.73
CA LEU A 3 2.37 53.86 35.41
C LEU A 3 3.40 53.47 34.33
N LYS A 4 4.59 54.05 34.40
CA LYS A 4 5.74 53.78 33.51
C LYS A 4 6.26 52.35 33.62
N VAL A 5 6.18 51.68 34.78
CA VAL A 5 6.64 50.30 34.95
C VAL A 5 5.63 49.32 34.32
N LEU A 6 4.34 49.60 34.45
CA LEU A 6 3.28 48.79 33.85
C LEU A 6 3.36 48.85 32.30
N THR A 7 3.67 50.04 31.74
CA THR A 7 3.80 50.22 30.29
C THR A 7 4.99 49.45 29.72
N ILE A 8 6.13 49.42 30.45
CA ILE A 8 7.32 48.67 30.05
C ILE A 8 7.08 47.15 30.12
N ILE A 9 6.38 46.66 31.12
CA ILE A 9 6.01 45.24 31.25
C ILE A 9 5.07 44.81 30.12
N CYS A 10 4.08 45.62 29.76
CA CYS A 10 3.21 45.34 28.61
C CYS A 10 3.99 45.35 27.29
N LEU A 11 4.98 46.22 27.09
CA LEU A 11 5.78 46.30 25.91
C LEU A 11 6.72 45.09 25.76
N ILE A 12 7.26 44.57 26.86
CA ILE A 12 8.11 43.37 26.88
C ILE A 12 7.26 42.10 26.57
N PHE A 13 6.03 42.00 27.10
CA PHE A 13 5.13 40.88 26.82
C PHE A 13 4.66 40.85 25.35
N SER A 14 4.56 41.99 24.67
CA SER A 14 4.18 42.07 23.26
C SER A 14 5.29 41.65 22.29
N LEU A 15 6.56 41.66 22.75
CA LEU A 15 7.71 41.28 21.91
C LEU A 15 8.03 39.77 21.93
N ILE A 16 7.54 39.00 22.89
CA ILE A 16 7.90 37.57 23.06
C ILE A 16 6.92 36.63 22.30
N GLY A 17 5.82 37.14 21.76
CA GLY A 17 4.69 36.31 21.32
C GLY A 17 4.63 35.91 19.85
N CYS A 18 5.58 36.21 18.96
CA CYS A 18 5.32 36.10 17.53
C CYS A 18 6.28 35.24 16.66
N SER A 19 7.30 34.59 17.19
CA SER A 19 8.32 34.00 16.32
C SER A 19 8.32 32.46 16.17
N GLN A 20 7.53 31.71 16.93
CA GLN A 20 7.63 30.23 16.93
C GLN A 20 6.38 29.46 16.53
N LEU A 21 5.24 30.10 16.36
CA LEU A 21 3.97 29.41 16.06
C LEU A 21 3.86 28.81 14.64
N GLY A 22 4.58 29.33 13.68
CA GLY A 22 4.53 28.86 12.29
C GLY A 22 5.30 27.56 12.02
N PRO A 23 6.57 27.44 12.43
CA PRO A 23 7.37 26.23 12.20
C PRO A 23 6.87 25.01 12.98
N ASP A 24 6.58 25.16 14.27
CA ASP A 24 6.08 24.07 15.13
C ASP A 24 4.74 23.52 14.64
N PHE A 25 3.91 24.41 14.09
CA PHE A 25 2.62 24.04 13.52
C PHE A 25 2.77 23.28 12.20
N MET A 26 3.71 23.66 11.34
CA MET A 26 4.02 22.93 10.09
C MET A 26 4.59 21.54 10.38
N GLU A 27 5.40 21.40 11.39
CA GLU A 27 6.01 20.13 11.77
C GLU A 27 4.97 19.16 12.34
N THR A 28 4.17 19.60 13.29
CA THR A 28 3.12 18.79 13.94
C THR A 28 2.02 18.43 12.93
N GLY A 29 1.53 19.39 12.16
CA GLY A 29 0.49 19.17 11.16
C GLY A 29 0.93 18.18 10.07
N ARG A 30 2.14 18.32 9.52
CA ARG A 30 2.65 17.42 8.48
C ARG A 30 2.71 15.97 8.93
N ASN A 31 3.16 15.70 10.15
CA ASN A 31 3.27 14.36 10.70
C ASN A 31 1.89 13.73 10.92
N GLU A 32 0.92 14.49 11.44
CA GLU A 32 -0.46 14.03 11.62
C GLU A 32 -1.13 13.72 10.28
N TYR A 33 -1.02 14.61 9.28
CA TYR A 33 -1.55 14.35 7.94
C TYR A 33 -0.93 13.12 7.29
N ASN A 34 0.39 12.96 7.39
CA ASN A 34 1.07 11.79 6.83
C ASN A 34 0.59 10.48 7.46
N LYS A 35 0.41 10.47 8.78
CA LYS A 35 -0.13 9.33 9.52
C LYS A 35 -1.56 8.99 9.10
N VAL A 36 -2.42 10.00 9.00
CA VAL A 36 -3.82 9.82 8.58
C VAL A 36 -3.88 9.29 7.14
N LEU A 37 -3.09 9.85 6.22
CA LEU A 37 -3.04 9.40 4.84
C LEU A 37 -2.53 7.95 4.71
N ALA A 38 -1.50 7.56 5.47
CA ALA A 38 -1.01 6.19 5.47
C ALA A 38 -2.08 5.22 5.98
N ASN A 39 -2.73 5.54 7.10
CA ASN A 39 -3.78 4.71 7.68
C ASN A 39 -4.99 4.58 6.74
N THR A 40 -5.46 5.67 6.14
CA THR A 40 -6.61 5.63 5.22
C THR A 40 -6.30 4.85 3.94
N ASN A 41 -5.06 4.90 3.45
CA ASN A 41 -4.63 4.09 2.30
C ASN A 41 -4.65 2.59 2.64
N ASP A 42 -4.18 2.20 3.82
CA ASP A 42 -4.23 0.81 4.30
C ASP A 42 -5.67 0.33 4.48
N GLU A 43 -6.54 1.17 5.06
CA GLU A 43 -7.96 0.88 5.21
C GLU A 43 -8.67 0.73 3.86
N GLU A 44 -8.40 1.60 2.89
CA GLU A 44 -8.96 1.51 1.55
C GLU A 44 -8.49 0.23 0.84
N THR A 45 -7.20 -0.08 0.92
CA THR A 45 -6.62 -1.30 0.35
C THR A 45 -7.29 -2.53 0.95
N LEU A 46 -7.38 -2.61 2.28
CA LEU A 46 -8.04 -3.71 2.98
C LEU A 46 -9.52 -3.83 2.59
N LEU A 47 -10.26 -2.72 2.58
CA LEU A 47 -11.67 -2.69 2.19
C LEU A 47 -11.88 -3.20 0.77
N ASN A 48 -11.02 -2.82 -0.17
CA ASN A 48 -11.08 -3.27 -1.55
C ASN A 48 -10.79 -4.78 -1.68
N LEU A 49 -9.89 -5.34 -0.86
CA LEU A 49 -9.67 -6.79 -0.80
C LEU A 49 -10.92 -7.52 -0.28
N VAL A 50 -11.54 -7.00 0.79
CA VAL A 50 -12.79 -7.56 1.34
C VAL A 50 -13.91 -7.49 0.30
N ARG A 51 -14.14 -6.36 -0.36
CA ARG A 51 -15.16 -6.22 -1.41
C ARG A 51 -14.92 -7.19 -2.56
N ARG A 52 -13.68 -7.38 -3.03
CA ARG A 52 -13.34 -8.38 -4.05
C ARG A 52 -13.72 -9.79 -3.61
N ARG A 53 -13.51 -10.13 -2.34
CA ARG A 53 -13.88 -11.45 -1.80
C ARG A 53 -15.38 -11.69 -1.86
N TYR A 54 -16.19 -10.63 -1.71
CA TYR A 54 -17.66 -10.66 -1.83
C TYR A 54 -18.17 -10.45 -3.25
N ALA A 55 -17.27 -10.32 -4.25
CA ALA A 55 -17.60 -9.97 -5.62
C ALA A 55 -18.33 -8.62 -5.76
N ASP A 56 -18.13 -7.71 -4.80
CA ASP A 56 -18.71 -6.37 -4.83
C ASP A 56 -17.80 -5.40 -5.60
N SER A 57 -18.42 -4.36 -6.17
CA SER A 57 -17.69 -3.33 -6.91
C SER A 57 -16.71 -2.58 -6.00
N ILE A 58 -15.52 -2.35 -6.52
CA ILE A 58 -14.50 -1.52 -5.87
C ILE A 58 -14.45 -0.14 -6.50
N ALA A 59 -14.04 0.85 -5.70
CA ALA A 59 -13.64 2.15 -6.19
C ALA A 59 -12.14 2.32 -5.93
N VAL A 60 -11.38 2.69 -6.94
CA VAL A 60 -9.97 3.05 -6.80
C VAL A 60 -9.89 4.56 -6.89
N LEU A 61 -9.57 5.18 -5.75
CA LEU A 61 -9.44 6.62 -5.61
C LEU A 61 -7.96 6.96 -5.39
N GLU A 62 -7.41 7.79 -6.25
CA GLU A 62 -6.06 8.30 -6.07
C GLU A 62 -6.13 9.67 -5.42
N VAL A 63 -5.36 9.87 -4.34
CA VAL A 63 -5.21 11.18 -3.71
C VAL A 63 -4.32 12.04 -4.60
N ASN A 64 -4.93 13.00 -5.30
CA ASN A 64 -4.19 13.88 -6.20
C ASN A 64 -3.48 15.01 -5.44
N SER A 65 -4.16 15.63 -4.48
CA SER A 65 -3.58 16.70 -3.68
C SER A 65 -4.26 16.82 -2.33
N VAL A 66 -3.49 17.22 -1.34
CA VAL A 66 -3.97 17.67 -0.03
C VAL A 66 -3.58 19.13 0.09
N SER A 67 -4.58 20.01 0.20
CA SER A 67 -4.39 21.43 0.41
C SER A 67 -5.01 21.82 1.75
N THR A 68 -4.25 22.53 2.58
CA THR A 68 -4.74 23.02 3.87
C THR A 68 -4.77 24.54 3.87
N SER A 69 -5.92 25.11 4.12
CA SER A 69 -6.07 26.55 4.37
C SER A 69 -6.12 26.79 5.88
N LEU A 70 -5.18 27.57 6.35
CA LEU A 70 -5.09 27.98 7.75
C LEU A 70 -5.56 29.41 7.87
N GLU A 71 -6.60 29.64 8.65
CA GLU A 71 -7.13 30.98 8.91
C GLU A 71 -7.04 31.26 10.41
N TRP A 72 -6.30 32.30 10.77
CA TRP A 72 -6.21 32.78 12.13
C TRP A 72 -6.83 34.16 12.22
N LYS A 73 -7.91 34.29 12.97
CA LYS A 73 -8.56 35.59 13.31
C LYS A 73 -8.28 35.99 14.75
N LYS A 74 -7.60 37.11 14.91
CA LYS A 74 -7.45 37.75 16.22
C LYS A 74 -8.32 39.00 16.24
N ASN A 75 -9.32 39.03 17.10
CA ASN A 75 -10.12 40.24 17.38
C ASN A 75 -9.75 40.76 18.76
N ILE A 76 -9.13 41.93 18.79
CA ILE A 76 -8.87 42.66 20.05
C ILE A 76 -9.86 43.84 20.09
N GLY A 77 -10.81 43.75 20.98
CA GLY A 77 -11.76 44.84 21.23
C GLY A 77 -11.40 45.60 22.54
N ILE A 78 -11.21 46.89 22.42
CA ILE A 78 -11.08 47.79 23.60
C ILE A 78 -12.42 48.47 23.76
N VAL A 79 -13.13 48.16 24.87
CA VAL A 79 -14.37 48.85 25.22
C VAL A 79 -14.05 49.80 26.37
N ALA A 80 -13.95 51.09 26.06
CA ALA A 80 -13.88 52.14 27.05
C ALA A 80 -15.31 52.69 27.30
N LYS A 81 -15.90 52.45 28.46
CA LYS A 81 -17.14 53.14 28.85
C LYS A 81 -16.76 54.37 29.67
N ILE A 82 -16.93 55.54 29.07
CA ILE A 82 -16.82 56.83 29.76
C ILE A 82 -18.23 57.20 30.19
N PHE A 83 -18.51 57.19 31.50
CA PHE A 83 -19.73 57.77 32.08
C PHE A 83 -19.39 59.18 32.53
N ASP A 84 -20.03 60.16 31.89
CA ASP A 84 -19.98 61.54 32.28
C ASP A 84 -21.08 61.80 33.39
N GLY A 85 -20.66 61.86 34.61
CA GLY A 85 -21.60 62.13 35.76
C GLY A 85 -21.14 61.48 37.06
N GLY A 86 -20.20 62.10 37.76
CA GLY A 86 -19.97 62.03 39.19
C GLY A 86 -19.79 60.66 39.84
N SER A 87 -18.56 60.37 40.19
CA SER A 87 -18.05 59.29 41.03
C SER A 87 -17.30 58.21 40.31
N ASP A 88 -16.01 58.25 40.42
CA ASP A 88 -14.97 57.26 40.20
C ASP A 88 -15.37 55.82 39.92
N VAL A 89 -15.46 55.41 38.65
CA VAL A 89 -14.94 54.12 38.19
C VAL A 89 -14.75 54.17 36.66
N ASN A 90 -13.55 54.42 36.20
CA ASN A 90 -13.15 54.17 34.83
C ASN A 90 -12.92 52.65 34.63
N ASN A 91 -13.91 51.93 34.14
CA ASN A 91 -13.74 50.54 33.73
C ASN A 91 -13.30 50.48 32.28
N VAL A 92 -12.04 50.17 32.06
CA VAL A 92 -11.51 49.79 30.73
C VAL A 92 -11.55 48.27 30.65
N GLY A 93 -12.46 47.74 29.86
CA GLY A 93 -12.52 46.31 29.55
C GLY A 93 -11.74 45.99 28.27
N ILE A 94 -10.76 45.16 28.37
CA ILE A 94 -10.06 44.60 27.20
C ILE A 94 -10.65 43.21 26.95
N THR A 95 -11.30 43.02 25.80
CA THR A 95 -11.78 41.71 25.35
C THR A 95 -10.92 41.27 24.20
N GLY A 96 -10.30 40.09 24.34
CA GLY A 96 -9.53 39.44 23.27
C GLY A 96 -10.16 38.09 22.88
N ASN A 97 -10.58 37.94 21.66
CA ASN A 97 -11.02 36.66 21.10
C ASN A 97 -10.07 36.22 19.98
N GLY A 98 -9.48 35.02 20.12
CA GLY A 98 -8.73 34.36 19.06
C GLY A 98 -9.55 33.20 18.56
N SER A 99 -9.76 33.11 17.26
CA SER A 99 -10.31 31.92 16.60
C SER A 99 -9.30 31.36 15.59
N TYR A 100 -9.12 30.04 15.67
CA TYR A 100 -8.31 29.25 14.72
C TYR A 100 -9.26 28.37 13.92
N SER A 101 -9.11 28.37 12.60
CA SER A 101 -9.88 27.52 11.70
C SER A 101 -8.92 26.86 10.71
N GLU A 102 -8.98 25.54 10.65
CA GLU A 102 -8.29 24.72 9.69
C GLU A 102 -9.30 24.08 8.73
N LYS A 103 -9.07 24.23 7.43
CA LYS A 103 -9.94 23.70 6.38
C LYS A 103 -9.12 22.86 5.42
N PRO A 104 -8.90 21.56 5.72
CA PRO A 104 -8.25 20.67 4.79
C PRO A 104 -9.17 20.38 3.59
N THR A 105 -8.61 20.43 2.41
CA THR A 105 -9.27 20.03 1.16
C THR A 105 -8.48 18.89 0.55
N ILE A 106 -9.11 17.72 0.43
CA ILE A 106 -8.52 16.54 -0.20
C ILE A 106 -9.19 16.37 -1.56
N THR A 107 -8.38 16.33 -2.62
CA THR A 107 -8.87 16.11 -3.98
C THR A 107 -8.60 14.67 -4.38
N TYR A 108 -9.66 13.92 -4.65
CA TYR A 108 -9.59 12.55 -5.14
C TYR A 108 -9.81 12.51 -6.65
N LEU A 109 -9.00 11.70 -7.34
CA LEU A 109 -9.19 11.36 -8.75
C LEU A 109 -9.62 9.90 -8.86
N PRO A 110 -10.83 9.61 -9.34
CA PRO A 110 -11.21 8.24 -9.63
C PRO A 110 -10.45 7.74 -10.86
N LEU A 111 -9.70 6.65 -10.73
CA LEU A 111 -9.05 6.00 -11.86
C LEU A 111 -10.09 5.40 -12.80
N ARG A 112 -10.11 5.84 -14.06
CA ARG A 112 -11.08 5.38 -15.10
C ARG A 112 -10.40 5.29 -16.47
N GLY A 113 -11.04 4.56 -17.39
CA GLY A 113 -10.62 4.51 -18.79
C GLY A 113 -9.21 3.95 -18.97
N SER A 114 -8.39 4.62 -19.76
CA SER A 114 -7.03 4.20 -20.12
C SER A 114 -6.10 4.05 -18.92
N ASP A 115 -6.24 4.93 -17.92
CA ASP A 115 -5.38 4.94 -16.73
C ASP A 115 -5.70 3.75 -15.82
N TYR A 116 -6.99 3.41 -15.68
CA TYR A 116 -7.38 2.18 -15.00
C TYR A 116 -6.81 0.94 -15.69
N VAL A 117 -6.87 0.87 -17.02
CA VAL A 117 -6.30 -0.26 -17.78
C VAL A 117 -4.79 -0.33 -17.58
N LYS A 118 -4.08 0.79 -17.71
CA LYS A 118 -2.62 0.82 -17.55
C LYS A 118 -2.17 0.46 -16.15
N ASN A 119 -2.81 1.00 -15.12
CA ASN A 119 -2.33 0.92 -13.74
C ASN A 119 -2.88 -0.32 -13.01
N VAL A 120 -4.09 -0.76 -13.33
CA VAL A 120 -4.78 -1.80 -12.56
C VAL A 120 -4.87 -3.13 -13.32
N LEU A 121 -5.17 -3.11 -14.62
CA LEU A 121 -5.41 -4.32 -15.41
C LEU A 121 -4.18 -4.81 -16.17
N SER A 122 -3.23 -3.95 -16.51
CA SER A 122 -2.02 -4.39 -17.20
C SER A 122 -1.12 -5.23 -16.29
N PRO A 123 -0.45 -6.26 -16.80
CA PRO A 123 0.54 -7.03 -16.04
C PRO A 123 1.63 -6.12 -15.47
N ILE A 124 2.07 -6.41 -14.26
CA ILE A 124 3.21 -5.70 -13.65
C ILE A 124 4.46 -5.95 -14.47
N LYS A 125 5.27 -4.92 -14.66
CA LYS A 125 6.53 -5.05 -15.37
C LYS A 125 7.52 -5.92 -14.61
N ILE A 126 8.29 -6.76 -15.30
CA ILE A 126 9.35 -7.57 -14.68
C ILE A 126 10.39 -6.68 -14.00
N ASP A 127 10.67 -5.50 -14.55
CA ASP A 127 11.56 -4.50 -13.94
C ASP A 127 11.11 -4.08 -12.54
N THR A 128 9.79 -4.01 -12.30
CA THR A 128 9.24 -3.74 -10.96
C THR A 128 9.57 -4.86 -9.97
N ILE A 129 9.45 -6.12 -10.41
CA ILE A 129 9.82 -7.30 -9.60
C ILE A 129 11.31 -7.23 -9.23
N LEU A 130 12.16 -6.89 -10.19
CA LEU A 130 13.59 -6.74 -10.00
C LEU A 130 13.93 -5.61 -9.03
N LEU A 131 13.30 -4.45 -9.19
CA LEU A 131 13.49 -3.30 -8.31
C LEU A 131 13.16 -3.67 -6.85
N LEU A 132 12.06 -4.36 -6.63
CA LEU A 132 11.66 -4.83 -5.30
C LEU A 132 12.67 -5.82 -4.72
N ALA A 133 13.13 -6.80 -5.53
CA ALA A 133 14.13 -7.76 -5.09
C ALA A 133 15.47 -7.09 -4.71
N ARG A 134 15.90 -6.07 -5.46
CA ARG A 134 17.10 -5.27 -5.13
C ARG A 134 16.92 -4.37 -3.93
N SER A 135 15.68 -3.99 -3.61
CA SER A 135 15.36 -3.20 -2.42
C SER A 135 15.32 -4.00 -1.13
N GLY A 136 15.72 -5.29 -1.17
CA GLY A 136 15.84 -6.14 0.02
C GLY A 136 14.58 -6.93 0.38
N TRP A 137 13.55 -6.93 -0.48
CA TRP A 137 12.39 -7.77 -0.27
C TRP A 137 12.74 -9.26 -0.42
N ALA A 138 12.11 -10.11 0.39
CA ALA A 138 12.18 -11.55 0.24
C ALA A 138 11.62 -11.97 -1.13
N ILE A 139 12.44 -12.67 -1.93
CA ILE A 139 12.10 -13.00 -3.32
C ILE A 139 10.91 -13.95 -3.43
N ASP A 140 10.76 -14.88 -2.48
CA ASP A 140 9.60 -15.77 -2.41
C ASP A 140 8.30 -14.99 -2.26
N ARG A 141 8.26 -13.97 -1.38
CA ARG A 141 7.11 -13.11 -1.17
C ARG A 141 6.75 -12.34 -2.44
N ILE A 142 7.75 -11.75 -3.11
CA ILE A 142 7.55 -11.05 -4.38
C ILE A 142 6.95 -12.00 -5.42
N LEU A 143 7.56 -13.18 -5.63
CA LEU A 143 7.14 -14.11 -6.65
C LEU A 143 5.76 -14.72 -6.36
N ARG A 144 5.49 -15.10 -5.11
CA ARG A 144 4.17 -15.61 -4.70
C ARG A 144 3.08 -14.58 -4.94
N LEU A 145 3.38 -13.30 -4.77
CA LEU A 145 2.42 -12.22 -4.94
C LEU A 145 2.23 -11.84 -6.41
N THR A 146 3.32 -11.67 -7.15
CA THR A 146 3.30 -11.03 -8.48
C THR A 146 3.25 -11.99 -9.67
N VAL A 147 3.63 -13.26 -9.50
CA VAL A 147 3.77 -14.20 -10.60
C VAL A 147 2.65 -15.25 -10.61
N ASN A 148 1.98 -15.40 -11.73
CA ASN A 148 0.99 -16.46 -11.96
C ASN A 148 1.63 -17.82 -12.25
N LYS A 149 2.69 -17.82 -13.06
CA LYS A 149 3.39 -19.04 -13.50
C LYS A 149 4.86 -18.77 -13.70
N ILE A 150 5.69 -19.77 -13.36
CA ILE A 150 7.11 -19.84 -13.75
C ILE A 150 7.29 -21.07 -14.64
N ASN A 151 7.76 -20.90 -15.87
CA ASN A 151 7.96 -21.99 -16.85
C ASN A 151 6.75 -22.94 -16.93
N GLY A 152 5.53 -22.37 -16.91
CA GLY A 152 4.28 -23.13 -16.96
C GLY A 152 3.80 -23.69 -15.61
N ILE A 153 4.61 -23.64 -14.54
CA ILE A 153 4.24 -24.11 -13.20
C ILE A 153 3.35 -23.07 -12.52
N ASN A 154 2.15 -23.50 -12.10
CA ASN A 154 1.11 -22.62 -11.60
C ASN A 154 1.34 -22.19 -10.15
N ASN A 155 1.11 -20.89 -9.89
CA ASN A 155 0.99 -20.27 -8.59
C ASN A 155 -0.47 -19.83 -8.36
N ALA A 156 -1.38 -20.79 -8.26
CA ALA A 156 -2.81 -20.49 -8.13
C ALA A 156 -3.28 -19.43 -9.16
N SER A 157 -2.91 -19.60 -10.43
CA SER A 157 -3.18 -18.62 -11.50
C SER A 157 -4.69 -18.32 -11.64
N GLU A 158 -5.53 -19.29 -11.33
CA GLU A 158 -6.99 -19.18 -11.34
C GLU A 158 -7.53 -18.19 -10.29
N ALA A 159 -6.74 -17.93 -9.25
CA ALA A 159 -7.06 -16.98 -8.19
C ALA A 159 -6.76 -15.51 -8.56
N SER A 160 -6.23 -15.25 -9.75
CA SER A 160 -5.96 -13.88 -10.24
C SER A 160 -7.17 -13.19 -10.87
N GLY A 161 -8.33 -13.77 -10.71
CA GLY A 161 -9.65 -13.27 -11.12
C GLY A 161 -10.69 -13.58 -10.04
N PRO A 162 -11.99 -13.58 -10.41
CA PRO A 162 -13.06 -13.98 -9.51
C PRO A 162 -12.77 -15.34 -8.90
N THR A 163 -13.28 -15.56 -7.67
CA THR A 163 -13.02 -16.78 -6.90
C THR A 163 -13.29 -18.04 -7.72
N PRO A 164 -12.30 -18.92 -7.92
CA PRO A 164 -12.51 -20.15 -8.69
C PRO A 164 -13.38 -21.14 -7.93
N SER A 165 -14.20 -21.91 -8.64
CA SER A 165 -15.04 -22.96 -8.05
C SER A 165 -14.26 -24.21 -7.66
N ILE A 166 -13.09 -24.45 -8.27
CA ILE A 166 -12.22 -25.61 -8.06
C ILE A 166 -10.87 -25.15 -7.51
N ALA A 167 -10.31 -25.93 -6.60
CA ALA A 167 -9.01 -25.70 -5.99
C ALA A 167 -7.91 -25.48 -7.05
N PRO A 168 -7.11 -24.40 -6.93
CA PRO A 168 -6.06 -24.08 -7.90
C PRO A 168 -4.84 -24.98 -7.73
N LYS A 169 -3.98 -25.02 -8.76
CA LYS A 169 -2.67 -25.67 -8.69
C LYS A 169 -1.65 -24.69 -8.11
N TYR A 170 -0.93 -25.07 -7.03
CA TYR A 170 0.03 -24.20 -6.34
C TYR A 170 1.20 -24.92 -5.68
N ILE A 171 1.10 -26.25 -5.42
CA ILE A 171 2.05 -27.00 -4.57
C ILE A 171 3.46 -26.94 -5.15
N GLU A 172 3.61 -27.17 -6.46
CA GLU A 172 4.91 -27.14 -7.12
C GLU A 172 5.55 -25.74 -7.06
N PHE A 173 4.74 -24.70 -7.21
CA PHE A 173 5.24 -23.33 -7.12
C PHE A 173 5.71 -22.98 -5.71
N LYS A 174 5.04 -23.47 -4.67
CA LYS A 174 5.47 -23.27 -3.28
C LYS A 174 6.88 -23.82 -3.06
N VAL A 175 7.16 -25.01 -3.59
CA VAL A 175 8.52 -25.60 -3.54
C VAL A 175 9.55 -24.74 -4.26
N ILE A 176 9.18 -24.11 -5.38
CA ILE A 176 10.06 -23.17 -6.09
C ILE A 176 10.32 -21.93 -5.27
N ALA A 177 9.29 -21.35 -4.63
CA ALA A 177 9.40 -20.18 -3.78
C ALA A 177 10.33 -20.46 -2.58
N ASP A 178 10.18 -21.60 -1.91
CA ASP A 178 11.04 -22.02 -0.80
C ASP A 178 12.52 -22.16 -1.25
N ARG A 179 12.74 -22.78 -2.42
CA ARG A 179 14.10 -22.96 -2.95
C ARG A 179 14.78 -21.66 -3.34
N ILE A 180 14.08 -20.76 -4.00
CA ILE A 180 14.69 -19.46 -4.38
C ILE A 180 14.95 -18.60 -3.14
N ASN A 181 14.12 -18.69 -2.12
CA ASN A 181 14.35 -18.01 -0.85
C ASN A 181 15.62 -18.56 -0.14
N ALA A 182 15.82 -19.88 -0.16
CA ALA A 182 17.04 -20.49 0.36
C ALA A 182 18.29 -20.02 -0.43
N LEU A 183 18.19 -19.86 -1.76
CA LEU A 183 19.28 -19.33 -2.58
C LEU A 183 19.54 -17.83 -2.29
N GLN A 184 18.52 -17.06 -1.98
CA GLN A 184 18.67 -15.67 -1.57
C GLN A 184 19.41 -15.58 -0.22
N ALA A 185 19.06 -16.43 0.74
CA ALA A 185 19.73 -16.48 2.04
C ALA A 185 21.22 -16.87 1.94
N LEU A 186 21.59 -17.68 0.94
CA LEU A 186 22.97 -18.04 0.62
C LEU A 186 23.71 -17.00 -0.22
N ASP A 187 23.03 -15.92 -0.62
CA ASP A 187 23.57 -14.94 -1.57
C ASP A 187 24.05 -15.58 -2.89
N ALA A 188 23.36 -16.65 -3.33
CA ALA A 188 23.79 -17.49 -4.44
C ALA A 188 23.53 -16.88 -5.83
N PHE A 189 22.71 -15.86 -5.91
CA PHE A 189 22.37 -15.19 -7.16
C PHE A 189 22.19 -13.68 -6.98
N SER A 190 22.17 -12.98 -8.09
CA SER A 190 21.73 -11.59 -8.20
C SER A 190 20.90 -11.41 -9.47
N PHE A 191 20.16 -10.32 -9.53
CA PHE A 191 19.49 -9.91 -10.77
C PHE A 191 20.32 -8.87 -11.50
N GLY A 192 20.41 -8.97 -12.82
CA GLY A 192 21.16 -8.04 -13.66
C GLY A 192 20.63 -7.99 -15.07
N TYR A 193 21.17 -7.05 -15.83
CA TYR A 193 20.92 -6.95 -17.25
C TYR A 193 22.08 -7.60 -18.01
N ARG A 194 21.74 -8.44 -19.00
CA ARG A 194 22.66 -8.87 -20.03
C ARG A 194 22.52 -7.94 -21.21
N VAL A 195 23.64 -7.39 -21.65
CA VAL A 195 23.69 -6.57 -22.86
C VAL A 195 24.04 -7.50 -24.03
N ASP A 196 23.09 -7.75 -24.91
CA ASP A 196 23.30 -8.48 -26.17
C ASP A 196 23.04 -7.51 -27.34
N GLY A 197 24.12 -6.87 -27.82
CA GLY A 197 24.02 -5.81 -28.83
C GLY A 197 23.22 -4.62 -28.30
N ASP A 198 22.19 -4.19 -29.02
CA ASP A 198 21.29 -3.08 -28.63
C ASP A 198 20.15 -3.50 -27.68
N THR A 199 20.07 -4.76 -27.27
CA THR A 199 19.01 -5.27 -26.40
C THR A 199 19.53 -5.59 -25.01
N ASN A 200 18.90 -4.95 -24.01
CA ASN A 200 19.11 -5.27 -22.60
C ASN A 200 18.09 -6.32 -22.17
N SER A 201 18.54 -7.55 -21.92
CA SER A 201 17.70 -8.60 -21.37
C SER A 201 17.97 -8.78 -19.87
N LEU A 202 16.89 -8.85 -19.10
CA LEU A 202 16.98 -9.15 -17.67
C LEU A 202 17.41 -10.61 -17.47
N GLY A 203 18.27 -10.87 -16.48
CA GLY A 203 18.72 -12.21 -16.16
C GLY A 203 18.92 -12.47 -14.67
N LEU A 204 18.81 -13.73 -14.29
CA LEU A 204 19.26 -14.26 -13.02
C LEU A 204 20.75 -14.61 -13.16
N LEU A 205 21.61 -13.94 -12.41
CA LEU A 205 23.06 -14.18 -12.41
C LEU A 205 23.42 -15.11 -11.27
N LEU A 206 23.85 -16.32 -11.58
CA LEU A 206 24.35 -17.28 -10.61
C LEU A 206 25.79 -16.92 -10.23
N LYS A 207 26.08 -16.73 -8.95
CA LYS A 207 27.43 -16.46 -8.47
C LYS A 207 28.31 -17.69 -8.64
N SER A 208 29.54 -17.51 -9.09
CA SER A 208 30.48 -18.58 -9.46
C SER A 208 30.68 -19.61 -8.35
N GLN A 209 30.72 -19.14 -7.08
CA GLN A 209 30.93 -19.99 -5.90
C GLN A 209 29.75 -20.95 -5.59
N HIS A 210 28.56 -20.65 -6.08
CA HIS A 210 27.35 -21.45 -5.84
C HIS A 210 26.81 -22.16 -7.07
N ARG A 211 27.37 -21.87 -8.24
CA ARG A 211 26.85 -22.32 -9.53
C ARG A 211 26.63 -23.83 -9.63
N ASP A 212 27.58 -24.61 -9.12
CA ASP A 212 27.55 -26.05 -9.15
C ASP A 212 27.02 -26.68 -7.84
N SER A 213 26.41 -25.86 -6.98
CA SER A 213 25.83 -26.33 -5.71
C SER A 213 24.57 -27.17 -5.94
N LYS A 214 24.28 -28.05 -4.99
CA LYS A 214 23.06 -28.88 -5.01
C LYS A 214 21.79 -28.03 -4.94
N GLU A 215 21.84 -26.92 -4.25
CA GLU A 215 20.75 -25.97 -4.05
C GLU A 215 20.37 -25.33 -5.41
N VAL A 216 21.36 -24.80 -6.15
CA VAL A 216 21.15 -24.23 -7.49
C VAL A 216 20.65 -25.29 -8.45
N ALA A 217 21.27 -26.48 -8.49
CA ALA A 217 20.82 -27.58 -9.34
C ALA A 217 19.37 -28.00 -9.03
N SER A 218 19.00 -28.05 -7.75
CA SER A 218 17.65 -28.37 -7.29
C SER A 218 16.63 -27.32 -7.70
N PHE A 219 16.98 -26.02 -7.57
CA PHE A 219 16.14 -24.93 -8.02
C PHE A 219 15.92 -24.97 -9.55
N LEU A 220 16.99 -25.05 -10.34
CA LEU A 220 16.91 -25.10 -11.80
C LEU A 220 16.07 -26.30 -12.28
N LYS A 221 16.25 -27.47 -11.65
CA LYS A 221 15.43 -28.64 -11.92
C LYS A 221 13.95 -28.39 -11.64
N SER A 222 13.63 -27.69 -10.54
CA SER A 222 12.24 -27.43 -10.16
C SER A 222 11.51 -26.50 -11.12
N ILE A 223 12.23 -25.64 -11.85
CA ILE A 223 11.68 -24.74 -12.87
C ILE A 223 11.91 -25.25 -14.30
N ASN A 224 12.35 -26.49 -14.47
CA ASN A 224 12.64 -27.12 -15.77
C ASN A 224 13.67 -26.38 -16.64
N VAL A 225 14.64 -25.69 -15.99
CA VAL A 225 15.74 -25.01 -16.70
C VAL A 225 16.96 -25.92 -16.76
N LYS A 226 17.51 -26.05 -17.97
CA LYS A 226 18.71 -26.85 -18.29
C LYS A 226 19.73 -25.95 -18.96
N THR A 227 20.52 -25.23 -18.18
CA THR A 227 21.55 -24.33 -18.71
C THR A 227 22.87 -24.48 -17.97
N LYS A 228 23.97 -24.26 -18.67
CA LYS A 228 25.30 -24.09 -18.08
C LYS A 228 25.72 -22.62 -18.03
N ASN A 229 24.87 -21.71 -18.47
CA ASN A 229 25.17 -20.30 -18.47
C ASN A 229 25.13 -19.73 -17.04
N SER A 230 26.03 -18.82 -16.73
CA SER A 230 26.00 -18.10 -15.45
C SER A 230 24.88 -17.05 -15.39
N ILE A 231 24.39 -16.63 -16.54
CA ILE A 231 23.28 -15.69 -16.68
C ILE A 231 22.12 -16.43 -17.34
N ILE A 232 21.01 -16.51 -16.63
CA ILE A 232 19.79 -17.15 -17.13
C ILE A 232 18.81 -16.03 -17.48
N PRO A 233 18.45 -15.85 -18.75
CA PRO A 233 17.51 -14.81 -19.16
C PRO A 233 16.17 -14.96 -18.46
N ILE A 234 15.59 -13.84 -18.05
CA ILE A 234 14.21 -13.77 -17.54
C ILE A 234 13.36 -13.09 -18.60
N ILE A 235 12.35 -13.79 -19.08
CA ILE A 235 11.47 -13.32 -20.15
C ILE A 235 10.03 -13.24 -19.69
N ASN A 236 9.29 -12.25 -20.20
CA ASN A 236 7.85 -12.19 -20.06
C ASN A 236 7.23 -12.90 -21.27
N LYS A 237 6.45 -13.94 -21.03
CA LYS A 237 5.93 -14.75 -22.14
C LYS A 237 4.79 -14.07 -22.89
N SER A 238 4.95 -14.06 -24.20
CA SER A 238 3.88 -13.77 -25.15
C SER A 238 3.53 -14.93 -26.08
N ASN A 239 4.43 -15.88 -26.35
CA ASN A 239 4.37 -16.68 -27.59
C ASN A 239 4.34 -18.21 -27.44
N GLY A 240 4.08 -18.79 -26.27
CA GLY A 240 3.75 -20.22 -26.14
C GLY A 240 4.93 -21.22 -26.26
N GLN A 241 6.15 -20.80 -26.57
CA GLN A 241 7.31 -21.73 -26.64
C GLN A 241 8.02 -21.78 -25.28
N ILE A 242 8.02 -22.92 -24.62
CA ILE A 242 8.80 -23.17 -23.41
C ILE A 242 10.24 -23.42 -23.85
N THR A 243 11.16 -22.52 -23.47
CA THR A 243 12.58 -22.71 -23.65
C THR A 243 13.18 -23.31 -22.38
N THR A 244 14.16 -24.18 -22.50
CA THR A 244 14.82 -24.82 -21.35
C THR A 244 16.04 -24.04 -20.86
N ASP A 245 16.36 -22.90 -21.44
CA ASP A 245 17.53 -22.08 -21.17
C ASP A 245 17.20 -20.70 -20.57
N SER A 246 15.91 -20.43 -20.34
CA SER A 246 15.43 -19.18 -19.75
C SER A 246 14.39 -19.40 -18.66
N ILE A 247 14.19 -18.40 -17.83
CA ILE A 247 13.12 -18.35 -16.83
C ILE A 247 12.00 -17.50 -17.42
N GLU A 248 10.83 -18.11 -17.57
CA GLU A 248 9.66 -17.45 -18.10
C GLU A 248 8.71 -17.09 -16.96
N PHE A 249 8.39 -15.80 -16.83
CA PHE A 249 7.38 -15.29 -15.91
C PHE A 249 6.09 -14.95 -16.65
N ASN A 250 4.97 -15.47 -16.15
CA ASN A 250 3.65 -14.95 -16.43
C ASN A 250 3.24 -14.11 -15.20
N VAL A 251 3.16 -12.79 -15.35
CA VAL A 251 3.03 -11.86 -14.25
C VAL A 251 1.57 -11.44 -14.05
N ARG A 252 1.13 -11.30 -12.80
CA ARG A 252 -0.18 -10.75 -12.44
C ARG A 252 -0.26 -9.26 -12.73
N SER A 253 -1.46 -8.78 -13.01
CA SER A 253 -1.80 -7.36 -12.89
C SER A 253 -2.03 -6.98 -11.43
N LEU A 254 -2.10 -5.68 -11.14
CA LEU A 254 -2.46 -5.22 -9.79
C LEU A 254 -3.83 -5.78 -9.36
N ALA A 255 -4.83 -5.76 -10.27
CA ALA A 255 -6.11 -6.40 -10.01
C ALA A 255 -5.97 -7.90 -9.71
N GLY A 256 -5.12 -8.60 -10.46
CA GLY A 256 -4.84 -10.03 -10.24
C GLY A 256 -4.22 -10.31 -8.87
N ILE A 257 -3.31 -9.46 -8.41
CA ILE A 257 -2.73 -9.55 -7.06
C ILE A 257 -3.82 -9.34 -6.00
N GLN A 258 -4.65 -8.32 -6.18
CA GLN A 258 -5.72 -8.03 -5.22
C GLN A 258 -6.76 -9.16 -5.17
N PHE A 259 -7.12 -9.77 -6.29
CA PHE A 259 -7.96 -10.97 -6.31
C PHE A 259 -7.29 -12.13 -5.57
N PHE A 260 -6.03 -12.41 -5.86
CA PHE A 260 -5.26 -13.45 -5.19
C PHE A 260 -5.25 -13.27 -3.68
N LEU A 261 -4.95 -12.08 -3.19
CA LEU A 261 -4.93 -11.76 -1.76
C LEU A 261 -6.31 -11.76 -1.12
N SER A 262 -7.38 -11.42 -1.87
CA SER A 262 -8.74 -11.44 -1.34
C SER A 262 -9.17 -12.82 -0.83
N HIS A 263 -8.56 -13.89 -1.34
CA HIS A 263 -8.83 -15.26 -0.84
C HIS A 263 -8.28 -15.50 0.58
N GLY A 264 -7.37 -14.65 1.07
CA GLY A 264 -6.92 -14.65 2.46
C GLY A 264 -7.90 -14.02 3.44
N VAL A 265 -9.01 -13.46 2.96
CA VAL A 265 -10.06 -12.89 3.80
C VAL A 265 -10.92 -14.03 4.38
N ILE A 266 -10.87 -14.19 5.70
CA ILE A 266 -11.70 -15.16 6.43
C ILE A 266 -13.13 -14.63 6.47
N ILE A 267 -14.03 -15.36 5.83
CA ILE A 267 -15.45 -14.99 5.74
C ILE A 267 -16.21 -15.48 6.96
N PRO A 268 -17.06 -14.64 7.58
CA PRO A 268 -17.94 -15.08 8.65
C PRO A 268 -18.83 -16.25 8.22
N GLU A 269 -19.03 -17.21 9.11
CA GLU A 269 -19.81 -18.42 8.83
C GLU A 269 -21.23 -18.11 8.37
N GLU A 270 -21.85 -17.08 8.95
CA GLU A 270 -23.19 -16.61 8.55
C GLU A 270 -23.22 -16.22 7.06
N ASP A 271 -22.20 -15.57 6.54
CA ASP A 271 -22.12 -15.14 5.13
C ASP A 271 -21.84 -16.33 4.19
N LEU A 272 -21.06 -17.31 4.67
CA LEU A 272 -20.89 -18.59 3.95
C LEU A 272 -22.20 -19.35 3.83
N MET A 273 -22.93 -19.50 4.93
CA MET A 273 -24.24 -20.18 4.95
C MET A 273 -25.30 -19.48 4.09
N LYS A 274 -25.27 -18.15 4.02
CA LYS A 274 -26.16 -17.34 3.18
C LYS A 274 -25.74 -17.30 1.70
N GLY A 275 -24.64 -17.96 1.32
CA GLY A 275 -24.14 -17.98 -0.06
C GLY A 275 -23.72 -16.61 -0.59
N ARG A 276 -23.26 -15.70 0.31
CA ARG A 276 -22.86 -14.33 -0.07
C ARG A 276 -21.51 -14.25 -0.77
N VAL A 277 -20.74 -15.33 -0.72
CA VAL A 277 -19.41 -15.44 -1.35
C VAL A 277 -19.30 -16.73 -2.14
N GLN A 278 -18.61 -16.67 -3.26
CA GLN A 278 -18.24 -17.87 -4.01
C GLN A 278 -17.27 -18.71 -3.19
N ILE A 279 -17.55 -20.01 -3.07
CA ILE A 279 -16.68 -20.99 -2.41
C ILE A 279 -15.88 -21.77 -3.44
N THR A 280 -14.67 -22.15 -3.04
CA THR A 280 -13.79 -23.04 -3.80
C THR A 280 -13.89 -24.45 -3.19
N LYS A 281 -13.99 -25.47 -4.03
CA LYS A 281 -14.05 -26.87 -3.60
C LYS A 281 -12.84 -27.65 -4.09
N THR A 282 -12.43 -28.62 -3.30
CA THR A 282 -11.45 -29.65 -3.72
C THR A 282 -12.09 -30.57 -4.79
N SER A 283 -11.27 -31.42 -5.42
CA SER A 283 -11.76 -32.46 -6.33
C SER A 283 -12.71 -33.46 -5.66
N MET A 284 -12.67 -33.56 -4.33
CA MET A 284 -13.57 -34.43 -3.54
C MET A 284 -14.86 -33.70 -3.12
N GLY A 285 -15.02 -32.43 -3.51
CA GLY A 285 -16.21 -31.62 -3.20
C GLY A 285 -16.16 -30.92 -1.82
N GLU A 286 -15.09 -31.06 -1.06
CA GLU A 286 -14.88 -30.40 0.22
C GLU A 286 -14.52 -28.93 0.05
N LEU A 287 -14.76 -28.11 1.08
CA LEU A 287 -14.35 -26.71 1.08
C LEU A 287 -12.80 -26.61 1.03
N PHE A 288 -12.31 -25.87 0.06
CA PHE A 288 -10.87 -25.66 -0.06
C PHE A 288 -10.39 -24.59 0.94
N ASP A 289 -9.37 -24.95 1.72
CA ASP A 289 -8.73 -24.01 2.66
C ASP A 289 -7.65 -23.19 1.92
N TRP A 290 -7.94 -21.90 1.69
CA TRP A 290 -7.00 -20.96 1.07
C TRP A 290 -5.75 -20.69 1.88
N ASN A 291 -5.74 -21.02 3.17
CA ASN A 291 -4.54 -20.94 4.00
C ASN A 291 -3.42 -21.86 3.46
N ASN A 292 -3.76 -22.94 2.77
CA ASN A 292 -2.77 -23.80 2.10
C ASN A 292 -1.95 -23.04 1.04
N VAL A 293 -2.55 -22.04 0.39
CA VAL A 293 -1.90 -21.18 -0.62
C VAL A 293 -1.24 -19.96 0.02
N LEU A 294 -1.92 -19.34 0.99
CA LEU A 294 -1.58 -18.02 1.51
C LEU A 294 -0.85 -18.03 2.86
N SER A 295 -0.65 -19.21 3.48
CA SER A 295 0.10 -19.30 4.75
C SER A 295 1.50 -18.67 4.64
N GLY A 296 1.90 -17.89 5.65
CA GLY A 296 3.16 -17.14 5.66
C GLY A 296 3.19 -16.01 4.63
N LEU A 297 2.03 -15.64 4.05
CA LEU A 297 1.91 -14.54 3.12
C LEU A 297 0.86 -13.52 3.58
N PHE A 298 -0.42 -13.94 3.70
CA PHE A 298 -1.49 -12.98 3.96
C PHE A 298 -2.74 -13.62 4.55
N VAL A 299 -3.26 -13.04 5.62
CA VAL A 299 -4.56 -13.38 6.21
C VAL A 299 -5.27 -12.13 6.72
N VAL A 300 -6.57 -12.04 6.49
CA VAL A 300 -7.45 -11.01 7.05
C VAL A 300 -8.49 -11.71 7.92
N HIS A 301 -8.51 -11.38 9.19
CA HIS A 301 -9.46 -11.93 10.16
C HIS A 301 -10.81 -11.19 10.10
N SER A 302 -11.87 -11.86 10.59
CA SER A 302 -13.18 -11.23 10.75
C SER A 302 -13.70 -11.41 12.16
N SER A 303 -14.41 -10.39 12.69
CA SER A 303 -15.09 -10.42 14.00
C SER A 303 -16.34 -9.54 14.00
N LYS A 304 -17.27 -9.79 14.95
CA LYS A 304 -18.41 -8.89 15.17
C LYS A 304 -18.01 -7.61 15.90
N ASP A 305 -17.11 -7.75 16.85
CA ASP A 305 -16.64 -6.64 17.66
C ASP A 305 -15.38 -6.03 17.05
N ARG A 306 -15.16 -4.73 17.31
CA ARG A 306 -13.96 -4.02 16.85
C ARG A 306 -12.72 -4.63 17.52
N PRO A 307 -11.72 -5.08 16.74
CA PRO A 307 -10.48 -5.61 17.29
C PRO A 307 -9.67 -4.52 18.00
N THR A 308 -9.00 -4.88 19.09
CA THR A 308 -8.13 -3.98 19.88
C THR A 308 -6.66 -4.11 19.48
N ASP A 309 -6.29 -5.20 18.82
CA ASP A 309 -4.92 -5.59 18.44
C ASP A 309 -4.70 -5.58 16.92
N ALA A 310 -5.41 -4.73 16.20
CA ALA A 310 -5.31 -4.61 14.75
C ALA A 310 -4.41 -3.45 14.33
N VAL A 311 -3.52 -3.71 13.34
CA VAL A 311 -2.78 -2.63 12.67
C VAL A 311 -3.66 -1.86 11.70
N VAL A 312 -4.59 -2.55 11.04
CA VAL A 312 -5.61 -1.97 10.16
C VAL A 312 -6.91 -2.75 10.32
N ALA A 313 -8.05 -2.05 10.36
CA ALA A 313 -9.37 -2.66 10.50
C ALA A 313 -10.43 -1.83 9.79
N VAL A 314 -11.31 -2.51 9.05
CA VAL A 314 -12.43 -1.90 8.32
C VAL A 314 -13.73 -2.60 8.65
N GLN A 315 -14.82 -1.85 8.67
CA GLN A 315 -16.15 -2.41 8.87
C GLN A 315 -16.82 -2.66 7.52
N TYR A 316 -17.34 -3.89 7.32
CA TYR A 316 -18.07 -4.25 6.12
C TYR A 316 -19.16 -5.28 6.44
N ARG A 317 -20.40 -5.09 5.92
CA ARG A 317 -21.56 -5.98 6.10
C ARG A 317 -21.86 -6.38 7.57
N GLY A 318 -21.55 -5.48 8.53
CA GLY A 318 -21.79 -5.71 9.95
C GLY A 318 -20.70 -6.51 10.68
N TYR A 319 -19.56 -6.74 10.02
CA TYR A 319 -18.38 -7.35 10.59
C TYR A 319 -17.18 -6.42 10.46
N TRP A 320 -16.20 -6.57 11.36
CA TRP A 320 -14.87 -5.98 11.26
C TRP A 320 -13.97 -6.97 10.54
N PHE A 321 -13.22 -6.48 9.56
CA PHE A 321 -12.16 -7.21 8.88
C PHE A 321 -10.84 -6.52 9.20
N TYR A 322 -9.82 -7.31 9.60
CA TYR A 322 -8.61 -6.73 10.14
C TYR A 322 -7.38 -7.61 9.97
N ILE A 323 -6.21 -6.97 10.01
CA ILE A 323 -4.91 -7.60 10.11
C ILE A 323 -4.41 -7.38 11.54
N ARG A 324 -3.96 -8.45 12.21
CA ARG A 324 -3.42 -8.36 13.57
C ARG A 324 -2.09 -7.63 13.58
N ASP A 325 -1.81 -6.87 14.63
CA ASP A 325 -0.55 -6.13 14.74
C ASP A 325 0.68 -7.02 14.91
N ASN A 326 0.52 -8.22 15.43
CA ASN A 326 1.59 -9.23 15.56
C ASN A 326 1.75 -10.12 14.31
N ASP A 327 0.90 -10.01 13.28
CA ASP A 327 1.02 -10.75 12.02
C ASP A 327 1.96 -10.03 11.05
N MET A 328 3.25 -10.30 11.19
CA MET A 328 4.27 -9.66 10.37
C MET A 328 4.18 -10.04 8.89
N ASP A 329 3.74 -11.24 8.56
CA ASP A 329 3.60 -11.70 7.18
C ASP A 329 2.54 -10.92 6.43
N SER A 330 1.35 -10.75 7.02
CA SER A 330 0.28 -9.96 6.44
C SER A 330 0.63 -8.47 6.38
N LYS A 331 1.32 -7.93 7.40
CA LYS A 331 1.81 -6.53 7.42
C LYS A 331 2.78 -6.27 6.28
N TYR A 332 3.81 -7.11 6.12
CA TYR A 332 4.76 -6.98 5.01
C TYR A 332 4.10 -7.14 3.65
N THR A 333 3.12 -8.03 3.52
CA THR A 333 2.41 -8.21 2.25
C THR A 333 1.53 -7.01 1.91
N LEU A 334 0.83 -6.43 2.89
CA LEU A 334 0.06 -5.19 2.69
C LEU A 334 0.99 -4.04 2.27
N MET A 335 2.12 -3.87 2.97
CA MET A 335 3.12 -2.87 2.62
C MET A 335 3.67 -3.06 1.20
N LEU A 336 3.97 -4.30 0.81
CA LEU A 336 4.42 -4.64 -0.55
C LEU A 336 3.35 -4.35 -1.60
N LEU A 337 2.07 -4.67 -1.32
CA LEU A 337 0.96 -4.36 -2.21
C LEU A 337 0.82 -2.86 -2.43
N ASN A 338 0.88 -2.06 -1.36
CA ASN A 338 0.81 -0.60 -1.45
C ASN A 338 2.01 -0.02 -2.23
N GLN A 339 3.20 -0.58 -2.04
CA GLN A 339 4.39 -0.16 -2.79
C GLN A 339 4.28 -0.50 -4.29
N ILE A 340 3.77 -1.69 -4.64
CA ILE A 340 3.48 -2.07 -6.03
C ILE A 340 2.43 -1.13 -6.63
N SER A 341 1.37 -0.82 -5.89
CA SER A 341 0.32 0.11 -6.32
C SER A 341 0.89 1.50 -6.63
N ALA A 342 1.73 2.03 -5.74
CA ALA A 342 2.38 3.32 -5.93
C ALA A 342 3.33 3.33 -7.15
N LEU A 343 4.08 2.24 -7.40
CA LEU A 343 4.95 2.10 -8.57
C LEU A 343 4.16 2.04 -9.88
N GLN A 344 2.96 1.46 -9.85
CA GLN A 344 2.07 1.41 -11.02
C GLN A 344 1.41 2.77 -11.30
N SER A 345 1.01 3.51 -10.25
CA SER A 345 0.41 4.86 -10.37
C SER A 345 1.43 5.92 -10.85
N GLY A 346 2.70 5.78 -10.53
CA GLY A 346 3.76 6.72 -10.90
C GLY A 346 4.02 6.86 -12.40
N ASN A 347 3.38 6.05 -13.26
CA ASN A 347 3.45 6.14 -14.71
C ASN A 347 2.40 7.08 -15.34
N VAL A 348 1.55 7.72 -14.54
CA VAL A 348 0.62 8.76 -15.02
C VAL A 348 1.40 10.07 -15.15
N GLU A 349 1.36 10.67 -16.34
CA GLU A 349 1.84 12.05 -16.51
C GLU A 349 1.11 12.94 -15.51
N LYS A 350 1.84 13.45 -14.53
CA LYS A 350 1.29 14.40 -13.56
C LYS A 350 0.88 15.65 -14.35
N THR A 351 -0.41 15.82 -14.55
CA THR A 351 -0.95 17.16 -14.87
C THR A 351 -0.46 18.06 -13.74
N GLY A 352 0.29 19.11 -14.10
CA GLY A 352 1.00 19.96 -13.15
C GLY A 352 0.11 20.50 -12.03
N PRO A 353 0.70 21.06 -10.98
CA PRO A 353 -0.03 21.48 -9.80
C PRO A 353 -1.10 22.51 -10.20
N VAL A 354 -2.35 22.19 -9.91
CA VAL A 354 -3.45 23.16 -10.02
C VAL A 354 -3.28 24.14 -8.86
N LEU A 355 -2.74 25.32 -9.17
CA LEU A 355 -2.65 26.41 -8.21
C LEU A 355 -4.06 26.95 -7.97
N THR A 356 -4.70 26.51 -6.91
CA THR A 356 -5.95 27.12 -6.44
C THR A 356 -5.60 28.35 -5.59
N LEU A 357 -5.75 29.53 -6.19
CA LEU A 357 -5.72 30.78 -5.43
C LEU A 357 -7.08 30.97 -4.75
N PRO A 358 -7.14 31.12 -3.42
CA PRO A 358 -8.38 31.48 -2.77
C PRO A 358 -8.76 32.91 -3.21
N VAL A 359 -9.91 33.04 -3.84
CA VAL A 359 -10.52 34.37 -4.07
C VAL A 359 -11.13 34.79 -2.73
N SER A 360 -10.42 35.62 -1.98
CA SER A 360 -11.01 36.31 -0.82
C SER A 360 -11.99 37.36 -1.33
N GLN A 361 -13.27 37.21 -0.99
CA GLN A 361 -14.22 38.30 -0.95
C GLN A 361 -14.15 38.99 0.41
#